data_fb215957fde5803cefb92ae2fbb59cde
#
_entry.id   fb215957fde5803cefb92ae2fbb59cde
#
_cell.length_a   1.000
_cell.length_b   1.000
_cell.length_c   1.000
_cell.angle_alpha   90.00
_cell.angle_beta   90.00
_cell.angle_gamma   90.00
#
_symmetry.space_group_name_H-M   'P 1'
#
loop_
_entity.id
_entity.type
_entity.pdbx_description
1 polymer ?
#
loop_
_entity_poly.entity_id
_entity_poly.type
_entity_poly.pdbx_seq_one_letter_code
_entity_poly.pdbx_strand_id
1 'polypeptide(L)'
;VERGTMMLYGGHGGGKTTLSKYLGQLFCHLTKEKIEDCILRGHPQLTEEKILGSLDFAQMTGNKPLDNGKLSVVWNEFVTSRWKIIDEINRLSPYAQNILLSLLAEGSVKYHDQSMIVPAFTLFATLNPKDNANTELSLPFKDRFALALPITMPDYDSFSTIGKRDKSSYNDRIEEYLQDVNLEELQEIVKNIPYTEEAELFINYIIASYRL
;
A
#
# COMPACT_ATOMS: atom_id res chain seq x y z
N VAL A 1 2.64 -0.99 15.02
CA VAL A 1 2.16 0.09 14.15
C VAL A 1 0.91 -0.43 13.45
N GLU A 2 -0.25 0.14 13.74
CA GLU A 2 -1.52 -0.31 13.14
C GLU A 2 -1.59 -0.01 11.64
N ARG A 3 -0.85 1.00 11.16
CA ARG A 3 -0.81 1.44 9.77
C ARG A 3 0.60 1.85 9.39
N GLY A 4 1.24 1.05 8.56
CA GLY A 4 2.55 1.33 7.99
C GLY A 4 2.39 1.89 6.58
N THR A 5 3.02 3.04 6.27
CA THR A 5 2.90 3.68 4.96
C THR A 5 4.28 4.02 4.41
N MET A 6 4.56 3.59 3.18
CA MET A 6 5.84 3.80 2.52
C MET A 6 5.65 4.28 1.08
N MET A 7 6.39 5.29 0.68
CA MET A 7 6.43 5.79 -0.70
C MET A 7 7.75 5.41 -1.36
N LEU A 8 7.69 4.72 -2.49
CA LEU A 8 8.83 4.40 -3.33
C LEU A 8 8.84 5.34 -4.53
N TYR A 9 9.85 6.20 -4.65
CA TYR A 9 9.91 7.17 -5.75
C TYR A 9 11.17 6.98 -6.60
N GLY A 10 11.04 7.22 -7.90
CA GLY A 10 12.15 7.05 -8.85
C GLY A 10 11.67 6.86 -10.28
N GLY A 11 12.59 6.71 -11.21
CA GLY A 11 12.30 6.54 -12.64
C GLY A 11 11.51 5.26 -12.96
N HIS A 12 11.02 5.16 -14.20
CA HIS A 12 10.39 3.96 -14.72
C HIS A 12 11.38 2.78 -14.74
N GLY A 13 10.88 1.56 -14.60
CA GLY A 13 11.70 0.35 -14.71
C GLY A 13 12.55 0.02 -13.48
N GLY A 14 12.53 0.83 -12.41
CA GLY A 14 13.27 0.57 -11.17
C GLY A 14 12.70 -0.53 -10.28
N GLY A 15 11.66 -1.26 -10.70
CA GLY A 15 11.12 -2.40 -9.95
C GLY A 15 10.27 -2.04 -8.73
N LYS A 16 9.86 -0.77 -8.55
CA LYS A 16 9.10 -0.30 -7.39
C LYS A 16 7.86 -1.13 -7.09
N THR A 17 6.98 -1.28 -8.08
CA THR A 17 5.74 -2.06 -7.96
C THR A 17 6.02 -3.54 -7.76
N THR A 18 7.04 -4.07 -8.47
CA THR A 18 7.49 -5.46 -8.32
C THR A 18 7.98 -5.73 -6.90
N LEU A 19 8.80 -4.86 -6.34
CA LEU A 19 9.26 -4.96 -4.95
C LEU A 19 8.08 -4.98 -3.97
N SER A 20 7.13 -4.05 -4.13
CA SER A 20 5.94 -3.99 -3.26
C SER A 20 5.10 -5.27 -3.32
N LYS A 21 4.99 -5.89 -4.51
CA LYS A 21 4.28 -7.17 -4.69
C LYS A 21 5.00 -8.31 -3.98
N TYR A 22 6.31 -8.44 -4.17
CA TYR A 22 7.09 -9.50 -3.52
C TYR A 22 7.10 -9.38 -2.00
N LEU A 23 7.20 -8.18 -1.46
CA LEU A 23 7.10 -7.97 -0.01
C LEU A 23 5.72 -8.38 0.52
N GLY A 24 4.64 -8.13 -0.21
CA GLY A 24 3.30 -8.58 0.17
C GLY A 24 3.15 -10.10 0.15
N GLN A 25 3.76 -10.78 -0.82
CA GLN A 25 3.84 -12.23 -0.83
C GLN A 25 4.64 -12.75 0.37
N LEU A 26 5.79 -12.13 0.64
CA LEU A 26 6.69 -12.54 1.72
C LEU A 26 6.07 -12.34 3.11
N PHE A 27 5.50 -11.16 3.39
CA PHE A 27 5.07 -10.84 4.75
C PHE A 27 3.60 -11.15 5.05
N CYS A 28 2.75 -11.23 4.04
CA CYS A 28 1.33 -11.50 4.21
C CYS A 28 0.88 -12.83 3.60
N HIS A 29 1.81 -13.64 3.07
CA HIS A 29 1.55 -14.93 2.44
C HIS A 29 0.46 -14.86 1.36
N LEU A 30 0.38 -13.73 0.64
CA LEU A 30 -0.62 -13.51 -0.39
C LEU A 30 -0.20 -14.19 -1.70
N THR A 31 -1.14 -14.82 -2.38
CA THR A 31 -0.90 -15.33 -3.74
C THR A 31 -0.71 -14.18 -4.73
N LYS A 32 -0.16 -14.46 -5.92
CA LYS A 32 0.01 -13.44 -6.98
C LYS A 32 -1.30 -12.80 -7.39
N GLU A 33 -2.36 -13.59 -7.48
CA GLU A 33 -3.70 -13.13 -7.84
C GLU A 33 -4.25 -12.17 -6.78
N LYS A 34 -4.18 -12.55 -5.51
CA LYS A 34 -4.63 -11.71 -4.40
C LYS A 34 -3.84 -10.40 -4.27
N ILE A 35 -2.54 -10.41 -4.59
CA ILE A 35 -1.75 -9.18 -4.63
C ILE A 35 -2.27 -8.22 -5.70
N GLU A 36 -2.64 -8.72 -6.90
CA GLU A 36 -3.19 -7.86 -7.95
C GLU A 36 -4.51 -7.19 -7.52
N ASP A 37 -5.35 -7.87 -6.76
CA ASP A 37 -6.60 -7.33 -6.22
C ASP A 37 -6.36 -6.24 -5.15
N CYS A 38 -5.17 -6.24 -4.52
CA CYS A 38 -4.76 -5.25 -3.54
C CYS A 38 -4.12 -3.99 -4.17
N ILE A 39 -4.03 -3.91 -5.53
CA ILE A 39 -3.41 -2.80 -6.23
C ILE A 39 -4.45 -1.80 -6.72
N LEU A 40 -4.33 -0.57 -6.22
CA LEU A 40 -5.02 0.57 -6.78
C LEU A 40 -4.09 1.28 -7.77
N ARG A 41 -4.46 1.30 -9.04
CA ARG A 41 -3.67 1.99 -10.08
C ARG A 41 -4.09 3.44 -10.19
N GLY A 42 -3.15 4.35 -10.01
CA GLY A 42 -3.39 5.79 -10.12
C GLY A 42 -3.88 6.17 -11.52
N HIS A 43 -5.02 6.84 -11.57
CA HIS A 43 -5.60 7.35 -12.80
C HIS A 43 -6.41 8.62 -12.51
N PRO A 44 -6.38 9.66 -13.35
CA PRO A 44 -7.12 10.91 -13.11
C PRO A 44 -8.64 10.74 -12.97
N GLN A 45 -9.21 9.73 -13.63
CA GLN A 45 -10.65 9.42 -13.62
C GLN A 45 -11.00 8.31 -12.62
N LEU A 46 -10.19 8.08 -11.60
CA LEU A 46 -10.48 7.09 -10.58
C LEU A 46 -11.69 7.53 -9.75
N THR A 47 -12.74 6.71 -9.75
CA THR A 47 -13.98 6.97 -9.04
C THR A 47 -13.95 6.38 -7.63
N GLU A 48 -14.80 6.89 -6.76
CA GLU A 48 -14.98 6.38 -5.40
C GLU A 48 -15.35 4.88 -5.39
N GLU A 49 -16.24 4.49 -6.30
CA GLU A 49 -16.61 3.08 -6.49
C GLU A 49 -15.40 2.19 -6.81
N LYS A 50 -14.52 2.64 -7.69
CA LYS A 50 -13.29 1.90 -8.02
C LYS A 50 -12.28 1.83 -6.88
N ILE A 51 -12.31 2.78 -5.96
CA ILE A 51 -11.43 2.81 -4.78
C ILE A 51 -12.03 1.95 -3.67
N LEU A 52 -13.29 2.22 -3.30
CA LEU A 52 -13.89 1.71 -2.08
C LEU A 52 -14.67 0.40 -2.29
N GLY A 53 -15.46 0.30 -3.35
CA GLY A 53 -16.35 -0.83 -3.60
C GLY A 53 -17.64 -0.40 -4.28
N SER A 54 -18.54 -1.34 -4.53
CA SER A 54 -19.82 -1.11 -5.20
C SER A 54 -21.00 -1.59 -4.37
N LEU A 55 -22.18 -1.14 -4.71
CA LEU A 55 -23.41 -1.68 -4.14
C LEU A 55 -23.61 -3.15 -4.60
N ASP A 56 -24.14 -3.98 -3.71
CA ASP A 56 -24.38 -5.40 -4.02
C ASP A 56 -25.41 -5.54 -5.15
N PHE A 57 -24.93 -5.93 -6.32
CA PHE A 57 -25.77 -6.09 -7.52
C PHE A 57 -26.87 -7.14 -7.35
N ALA A 58 -26.62 -8.20 -6.58
CA ALA A 58 -27.62 -9.24 -6.34
C ALA A 58 -28.80 -8.69 -5.50
N GLN A 59 -28.52 -7.77 -4.57
CA GLN A 59 -29.58 -7.07 -3.84
C GLN A 59 -30.29 -6.06 -4.72
N MET A 60 -29.58 -5.35 -5.59
CA MET A 60 -30.20 -4.38 -6.53
C MET A 60 -31.17 -5.06 -7.51
N THR A 61 -30.87 -6.28 -7.91
CA THR A 61 -31.71 -7.08 -8.85
C THR A 61 -32.78 -7.93 -8.16
N GLY A 62 -32.87 -7.88 -6.83
CA GLY A 62 -33.82 -8.68 -6.06
C GLY A 62 -33.46 -10.16 -5.90
N ASN A 63 -32.26 -10.57 -6.37
CA ASN A 63 -31.77 -11.95 -6.25
C ASN A 63 -31.22 -12.27 -4.84
N LYS A 64 -31.04 -11.25 -4.00
CA LYS A 64 -30.61 -11.37 -2.60
C LYS A 64 -31.40 -10.40 -1.73
N PRO A 65 -31.83 -10.78 -0.52
CA PRO A 65 -32.55 -9.88 0.37
C PRO A 65 -31.68 -8.69 0.78
N LEU A 66 -32.34 -7.57 1.03
CA LEU A 66 -31.69 -6.37 1.57
C LEU A 66 -31.22 -6.62 3.00
N ASP A 67 -30.10 -6.02 3.38
CA ASP A 67 -29.61 -6.08 4.74
C ASP A 67 -30.27 -4.95 5.58
N ASN A 68 -31.13 -5.35 6.53
CA ASN A 68 -31.97 -4.43 7.31
C ASN A 68 -32.74 -3.40 6.44
N GLY A 69 -33.19 -3.82 5.26
CA GLY A 69 -33.91 -2.96 4.32
C GLY A 69 -33.04 -1.99 3.53
N LYS A 70 -31.71 -2.14 3.58
CA LYS A 70 -30.74 -1.33 2.85
C LYS A 70 -29.89 -2.18 1.92
N LEU A 71 -29.40 -1.56 0.85
CA LEU A 71 -28.40 -2.16 -0.04
C LEU A 71 -27.05 -2.23 0.70
N SER A 72 -26.38 -3.36 0.60
CA SER A 72 -25.03 -3.54 1.15
C SER A 72 -23.94 -3.05 0.20
N VAL A 73 -22.82 -2.58 0.74
CA VAL A 73 -21.62 -2.29 -0.03
C VAL A 73 -20.73 -3.53 -0.06
N VAL A 74 -20.31 -3.92 -1.26
CA VAL A 74 -19.26 -4.90 -1.50
C VAL A 74 -17.95 -4.15 -1.58
N TRP A 75 -17.17 -4.17 -0.49
CA TRP A 75 -15.91 -3.45 -0.40
C TRP A 75 -14.83 -4.09 -1.26
N ASN A 76 -14.01 -3.27 -1.92
CA ASN A 76 -12.89 -3.74 -2.72
C ASN A 76 -11.80 -4.38 -1.86
N GLU A 77 -11.10 -5.36 -2.44
CA GLU A 77 -9.97 -6.04 -1.77
C GLU A 77 -8.88 -5.03 -1.34
N PHE A 78 -8.65 -3.99 -2.13
CA PHE A 78 -7.76 -2.89 -1.73
C PHE A 78 -8.12 -2.29 -0.36
N VAL A 79 -9.41 -2.19 -0.02
CA VAL A 79 -9.85 -1.62 1.27
C VAL A 79 -9.76 -2.66 2.39
N THR A 80 -10.12 -3.91 2.11
CA THR A 80 -10.23 -4.98 3.12
C THR A 80 -8.90 -5.67 3.43
N SER A 81 -7.96 -5.65 2.49
CA SER A 81 -6.65 -6.31 2.64
C SER A 81 -5.75 -5.62 3.66
N ARG A 82 -4.90 -6.42 4.31
CA ARG A 82 -3.81 -5.92 5.16
C ARG A 82 -2.61 -5.40 4.37
N TRP A 83 -2.49 -5.76 3.10
CA TRP A 83 -1.46 -5.27 2.20
C TRP A 83 -2.08 -4.45 1.10
N LYS A 84 -1.61 -3.23 0.91
CA LYS A 84 -2.16 -2.29 -0.05
C LYS A 84 -1.05 -1.72 -0.91
N ILE A 85 -1.31 -1.59 -2.21
CA ILE A 85 -0.38 -0.95 -3.15
C ILE A 85 -1.14 0.14 -3.91
N ILE A 86 -0.61 1.35 -3.93
CA ILE A 86 -1.05 2.42 -4.84
C ILE A 86 0.05 2.60 -5.89
N ASP A 87 -0.22 2.16 -7.09
CA ASP A 87 0.72 2.30 -8.20
C ASP A 87 0.51 3.63 -8.92
N GLU A 88 1.58 4.38 -9.20
CA GLU A 88 1.58 5.69 -9.83
C GLU A 88 0.69 6.73 -9.08
N ILE A 89 0.94 6.88 -7.79
CA ILE A 89 0.16 7.76 -6.90
C ILE A 89 0.05 9.21 -7.39
N ASN A 90 1.04 9.68 -8.13
CA ASN A 90 1.08 11.00 -8.77
C ASN A 90 0.04 11.20 -9.89
N ARG A 91 -0.66 10.14 -10.31
CA ARG A 91 -1.76 10.23 -11.28
C ARG A 91 -3.15 10.33 -10.63
N LEU A 92 -3.21 10.32 -9.31
CA LEU A 92 -4.47 10.47 -8.59
C LEU A 92 -4.98 11.90 -8.68
N SER A 93 -6.25 12.05 -9.02
CA SER A 93 -6.93 13.34 -8.90
C SER A 93 -6.98 13.82 -7.45
N PRO A 94 -7.12 15.14 -7.18
CA PRO A 94 -7.32 15.65 -5.81
C PRO A 94 -8.51 14.99 -5.10
N TYR A 95 -9.56 14.66 -5.84
CA TYR A 95 -10.72 13.94 -5.30
C TYR A 95 -10.34 12.54 -4.79
N ALA A 96 -9.61 11.76 -5.61
CA ALA A 96 -9.15 10.43 -5.21
C ALA A 96 -8.18 10.50 -4.01
N GLN A 97 -7.30 11.51 -3.96
CA GLN A 97 -6.42 11.74 -2.82
C GLN A 97 -7.22 11.98 -1.53
N ASN A 98 -8.32 12.74 -1.57
CA ASN A 98 -9.17 13.01 -0.41
C ASN A 98 -9.88 11.76 0.11
N ILE A 99 -10.37 10.88 -0.79
CA ILE A 99 -10.96 9.58 -0.39
C ILE A 99 -9.92 8.74 0.34
N LEU A 100 -8.73 8.61 -0.23
CA LEU A 100 -7.64 7.84 0.36
C LEU A 100 -7.11 8.46 1.65
N LEU A 101 -7.20 9.78 1.81
CA LEU A 101 -6.77 10.47 3.03
C LEU A 101 -7.56 9.99 4.25
N SER A 102 -8.87 9.80 4.15
CA SER A 102 -9.70 9.25 5.23
C SER A 102 -9.25 7.83 5.61
N LEU A 103 -8.99 6.99 4.62
CA LEU A 103 -8.45 5.64 4.84
C LEU A 103 -7.10 5.69 5.58
N LEU A 104 -6.19 6.55 5.15
CA LEU A 104 -4.85 6.65 5.72
C LEU A 104 -4.83 7.31 7.11
N ALA A 105 -5.62 8.37 7.30
CA ALA A 105 -5.64 9.15 8.53
C ALA A 105 -6.48 8.49 9.62
N GLU A 106 -7.70 8.07 9.28
CA GLU A 106 -8.69 7.62 10.25
C GLU A 106 -8.74 6.09 10.37
N GLY A 107 -8.27 5.36 9.34
CA GLY A 107 -8.42 3.91 9.26
C GLY A 107 -9.88 3.50 9.12
N SER A 108 -10.68 4.36 8.54
CA SER A 108 -12.08 4.12 8.24
C SER A 108 -12.42 4.67 6.87
N VAL A 109 -13.40 4.07 6.24
CA VAL A 109 -13.96 4.54 4.97
C VAL A 109 -15.47 4.60 5.09
N LYS A 110 -16.07 5.56 4.39
CA LYS A 110 -17.51 5.68 4.30
C LYS A 110 -17.90 5.73 2.83
N TYR A 111 -18.88 4.91 2.46
CA TYR A 111 -19.41 4.89 1.11
C TYR A 111 -20.93 4.65 1.17
N HIS A 112 -21.71 5.48 0.47
CA HIS A 112 -23.14 5.62 0.71
C HIS A 112 -23.44 5.80 2.21
N ASP A 113 -24.39 5.06 2.78
CA ASP A 113 -24.76 5.14 4.21
C ASP A 113 -24.01 4.12 5.07
N GLN A 114 -22.95 3.50 4.55
CA GLN A 114 -22.19 2.48 5.24
C GLN A 114 -20.78 2.94 5.54
N SER A 115 -20.27 2.54 6.68
CA SER A 115 -18.90 2.78 7.10
C SER A 115 -18.22 1.46 7.44
N MET A 116 -16.93 1.38 7.16
CA MET A 116 -16.10 0.23 7.53
C MET A 116 -14.83 0.71 8.23
N ILE A 117 -14.50 0.06 9.32
CA ILE A 117 -13.18 0.17 9.96
C ILE A 117 -12.22 -0.71 9.17
N VAL A 118 -11.20 -0.08 8.61
CA VAL A 118 -10.20 -0.77 7.80
C VAL A 118 -9.26 -1.54 8.73
N PRO A 119 -8.98 -2.82 8.47
CA PRO A 119 -8.01 -3.58 9.25
C PRO A 119 -6.64 -2.91 9.30
N ALA A 120 -5.82 -3.23 10.29
CA ALA A 120 -4.42 -2.85 10.31
C ALA A 120 -3.74 -3.23 8.98
N PHE A 121 -2.97 -2.32 8.40
CA PHE A 121 -2.40 -2.52 7.06
C PHE A 121 -1.01 -1.94 6.89
N THR A 122 -0.31 -2.48 5.90
CA THR A 122 0.88 -1.86 5.31
C THR A 122 0.55 -1.40 3.88
N LEU A 123 0.88 -0.15 3.56
CA LEU A 123 0.63 0.45 2.26
C LEU A 123 1.94 0.88 1.60
N PHE A 124 2.14 0.43 0.38
CA PHE A 124 3.19 0.93 -0.50
C PHE A 124 2.59 1.80 -1.59
N ALA A 125 3.16 2.97 -1.78
CA ALA A 125 2.83 3.83 -2.92
C ALA A 125 4.03 3.95 -3.84
N THR A 126 3.82 3.89 -5.16
CA THR A 126 4.88 4.18 -6.13
C THR A 126 4.67 5.55 -6.74
N LEU A 127 5.76 6.29 -6.94
CA LEU A 127 5.76 7.61 -7.55
C LEU A 127 6.85 7.71 -8.60
N ASN A 128 6.50 8.26 -9.76
CA ASN A 128 7.47 8.62 -10.78
C ASN A 128 7.53 10.15 -10.93
N PRO A 129 8.59 10.81 -10.43
CA PRO A 129 8.68 12.28 -10.47
C PRO A 129 8.75 12.87 -11.89
N LYS A 130 9.16 12.07 -12.88
CA LYS A 130 9.36 12.50 -14.28
C LYS A 130 8.15 12.21 -15.17
N ASP A 131 7.01 11.80 -14.62
CA ASP A 131 5.81 11.56 -15.41
C ASP A 131 5.15 12.89 -15.79
N ASN A 132 4.85 13.08 -17.09
CA ASN A 132 4.20 14.30 -17.59
C ASN A 132 2.72 14.42 -17.17
N ALA A 133 2.11 13.34 -16.69
CA ALA A 133 0.73 13.31 -16.21
C ALA A 133 0.64 13.51 -14.68
N ASN A 134 1.61 14.18 -14.09
CA ASN A 134 1.69 14.38 -12.64
C ASN A 134 0.60 15.35 -12.16
N THR A 135 -0.19 14.87 -11.20
CA THR A 135 -0.96 15.72 -10.30
C THR A 135 -0.13 15.93 -9.03
N GLU A 136 -0.07 17.15 -8.55
CA GLU A 136 0.64 17.42 -7.30
C GLU A 136 -0.08 16.72 -6.13
N LEU A 137 0.69 15.99 -5.32
CA LEU A 137 0.17 15.40 -4.11
C LEU A 137 -0.02 16.51 -3.06
N SER A 138 -1.20 16.58 -2.47
CA SER A 138 -1.48 17.54 -1.40
C SER A 138 -0.57 17.30 -0.20
N LEU A 139 -0.20 18.36 0.52
CA LEU A 139 0.65 18.26 1.71
C LEU A 139 0.07 17.30 2.76
N PRO A 140 -1.22 17.39 3.13
CA PRO A 140 -1.81 16.45 4.08
C PRO A 140 -1.71 14.99 3.64
N PHE A 141 -1.74 14.73 2.32
CA PHE A 141 -1.61 13.39 1.79
C PHE A 141 -0.16 12.89 1.84
N LYS A 142 0.81 13.75 1.52
CA LYS A 142 2.25 13.45 1.67
C LYS A 142 2.61 13.12 3.12
N ASP A 143 2.08 13.87 4.08
CA ASP A 143 2.32 13.70 5.52
C ASP A 143 1.82 12.36 6.09
N ARG A 144 1.01 11.62 5.34
CA ARG A 144 0.54 10.29 5.74
C ARG A 144 1.52 9.17 5.42
N PHE A 145 2.60 9.47 4.70
CA PHE A 145 3.66 8.50 4.42
C PHE A 145 4.77 8.61 5.47
N ALA A 146 4.92 7.56 6.26
CA ALA A 146 5.93 7.49 7.32
C ALA A 146 7.36 7.46 6.75
N LEU A 147 7.52 6.85 5.58
CA LEU A 147 8.81 6.73 4.90
C LEU A 147 8.67 7.06 3.41
N ALA A 148 9.69 7.71 2.85
CA ALA A 148 9.83 7.91 1.41
C ALA A 148 11.25 7.48 0.99
N LEU A 149 11.34 6.44 0.14
CA LEU A 149 12.59 5.85 -0.27
C LEU A 149 12.85 6.06 -1.76
N PRO A 150 14.02 6.59 -2.14
CA PRO A 150 14.43 6.67 -3.54
C PRO A 150 14.78 5.28 -4.08
N ILE A 151 14.23 4.93 -5.23
CA ILE A 151 14.60 3.73 -5.98
C ILE A 151 15.38 4.19 -7.22
N THR A 152 16.67 3.91 -7.19
CA THR A 152 17.57 4.20 -8.32
C THR A 152 17.52 3.07 -9.34
N MET A 153 17.88 3.38 -10.58
CA MET A 153 18.06 2.33 -11.59
C MET A 153 19.24 1.45 -11.20
N PRO A 154 19.14 0.14 -11.43
CA PRO A 154 20.28 -0.76 -11.26
C PRO A 154 21.47 -0.32 -12.10
N ASP A 155 22.67 -0.50 -11.61
CA ASP A 155 23.89 -0.34 -12.40
C ASP A 155 24.02 -1.44 -13.46
N TYR A 156 25.03 -1.32 -14.32
CA TYR A 156 25.22 -2.28 -15.43
C TYR A 156 25.41 -3.73 -14.94
N ASP A 157 26.15 -3.93 -13.87
CA ASP A 157 26.45 -5.27 -13.32
C ASP A 157 25.22 -5.90 -12.71
N SER A 158 24.42 -5.12 -11.99
CA SER A 158 23.12 -5.54 -11.48
C SER A 158 22.15 -5.88 -12.62
N PHE A 159 22.13 -5.06 -13.70
CA PHE A 159 21.29 -5.31 -14.87
C PHE A 159 21.68 -6.62 -15.56
N SER A 160 23.00 -6.85 -15.75
CA SER A 160 23.52 -8.10 -16.33
C SER A 160 23.11 -9.31 -15.50
N THR A 161 23.16 -9.19 -14.17
CA THR A 161 22.77 -10.25 -13.25
C THR A 161 21.28 -10.54 -13.31
N ILE A 162 20.44 -9.49 -13.37
CA ILE A 162 18.98 -9.63 -13.51
C ILE A 162 18.62 -10.32 -14.83
N GLY A 163 19.29 -9.95 -15.93
CA GLY A 163 19.05 -10.53 -17.26
C GLY A 163 19.42 -12.01 -17.38
N LYS A 164 20.34 -12.49 -16.56
CA LYS A 164 20.80 -13.88 -16.54
C LYS A 164 20.00 -14.78 -15.60
N ARG A 165 19.16 -14.22 -14.72
CA ARG A 165 18.36 -14.99 -13.77
C ARG A 165 17.21 -15.69 -14.46
N ASP A 166 17.11 -16.99 -14.23
CA ASP A 166 15.95 -17.78 -14.62
C ASP A 166 14.75 -17.35 -13.75
N LYS A 167 13.66 -16.94 -14.40
CA LYS A 167 12.44 -16.48 -13.72
C LYS A 167 11.75 -17.59 -12.91
N SER A 168 11.97 -18.86 -13.27
CA SER A 168 11.41 -20.01 -12.56
C SER A 168 12.05 -20.18 -11.19
N SER A 169 13.38 -20.10 -11.11
CA SER A 169 14.13 -20.30 -9.86
C SER A 169 13.89 -19.23 -8.80
N TYR A 170 13.32 -18.07 -9.18
CA TYR A 170 13.05 -16.99 -8.25
C TYR A 170 11.76 -17.19 -7.44
N ASN A 171 10.75 -17.78 -8.06
CA ASN A 171 9.49 -18.10 -7.38
C ASN A 171 9.69 -19.21 -6.34
N ASP A 172 10.45 -20.24 -6.66
CA ASP A 172 10.73 -21.37 -5.77
C ASP A 172 11.50 -20.91 -4.52
N ARG A 173 12.44 -19.97 -4.68
CA ARG A 173 13.21 -19.40 -3.56
C ARG A 173 12.37 -18.50 -2.66
N ILE A 174 11.40 -17.75 -3.20
CA ILE A 174 10.48 -16.97 -2.38
C ILE A 174 9.59 -17.87 -1.54
N GLU A 175 9.09 -18.97 -2.11
CA GLU A 175 8.29 -19.94 -1.36
C GLU A 175 9.08 -20.60 -0.22
N GLU A 176 10.37 -20.86 -0.43
CA GLU A 176 11.29 -21.35 0.61
C GLU A 176 11.45 -20.33 1.75
N TYR A 177 11.67 -19.04 1.42
CA TYR A 177 11.76 -17.97 2.42
C TYR A 177 10.44 -17.68 3.13
N LEU A 178 9.29 -17.87 2.45
CA LEU A 178 7.96 -17.65 3.04
C LEU A 178 7.66 -18.59 4.21
N GLN A 179 8.28 -19.78 4.24
CA GLN A 179 8.07 -20.75 5.32
C GLN A 179 8.72 -20.30 6.64
N ASP A 180 9.75 -19.46 6.58
CA ASP A 180 10.56 -19.06 7.74
C ASP A 180 10.22 -17.67 8.31
N VAL A 181 9.41 -16.86 7.61
CA VAL A 181 9.09 -15.49 8.04
C VAL A 181 7.73 -15.44 8.72
N ASN A 182 7.74 -15.26 10.02
CA ASN A 182 6.53 -15.00 10.81
C ASN A 182 6.45 -13.52 11.17
N LEU A 183 5.56 -12.78 10.50
CA LEU A 183 5.38 -11.34 10.74
C LEU A 183 4.92 -11.03 12.16
N GLU A 184 4.08 -11.88 12.75
CA GLU A 184 3.56 -11.70 14.12
C GLU A 184 4.71 -11.85 15.13
N GLU A 185 5.58 -12.83 14.93
CA GLU A 185 6.77 -13.02 15.76
C GLU A 185 7.75 -11.85 15.63
N LEU A 186 7.98 -11.35 14.41
CA LEU A 186 8.80 -10.16 14.18
C LEU A 186 8.21 -8.92 14.84
N GLN A 187 6.89 -8.75 14.80
CA GLN A 187 6.21 -7.64 15.46
C GLN A 187 6.35 -7.71 16.99
N GLU A 188 6.26 -8.89 17.57
CA GLU A 188 6.48 -9.09 19.01
C GLU A 188 7.93 -8.81 19.41
N ILE A 189 8.90 -9.24 18.60
CA ILE A 189 10.32 -8.93 18.83
C ILE A 189 10.51 -7.40 18.80
N VAL A 190 10.00 -6.71 17.78
CA VAL A 190 10.13 -5.25 17.67
C VAL A 190 9.48 -4.50 18.83
N LYS A 191 8.31 -4.93 19.30
CA LYS A 191 7.64 -4.32 20.47
C LYS A 191 8.46 -4.45 21.75
N ASN A 192 9.21 -5.52 21.88
CA ASN A 192 10.03 -5.82 23.04
C ASN A 192 11.45 -5.27 22.98
N ILE A 193 11.85 -4.60 21.90
CA ILE A 193 13.13 -3.92 21.82
C ILE A 193 13.12 -2.71 22.78
N PRO A 194 13.98 -2.68 23.81
CA PRO A 194 14.00 -1.55 24.73
C PRO A 194 14.47 -0.29 24.02
N TYR A 195 13.77 0.80 24.25
CA TYR A 195 14.25 2.13 23.89
C TYR A 195 15.39 2.51 24.85
N THR A 196 16.60 2.70 24.30
CA THR A 196 17.70 3.26 25.08
C THR A 196 17.59 4.78 25.14
N GLU A 197 18.12 5.41 26.21
CA GLU A 197 18.17 6.89 26.33
C GLU A 197 18.87 7.54 25.13
N GLU A 198 19.92 6.89 24.60
CA GLU A 198 20.64 7.35 23.42
C GLU A 198 19.77 7.32 22.15
N ALA A 199 18.94 6.27 21.97
CA ALA A 199 18.02 6.17 20.85
C ALA A 199 16.92 7.24 20.94
N GLU A 200 16.40 7.50 22.12
CA GLU A 200 15.40 8.55 22.36
C GLU A 200 15.98 9.95 22.06
N LEU A 201 17.18 10.24 22.56
CA LEU A 201 17.89 11.49 22.27
C LEU A 201 18.14 11.68 20.77
N PHE A 202 18.55 10.62 20.06
CA PHE A 202 18.78 10.66 18.63
C PHE A 202 17.50 10.92 17.83
N ILE A 203 16.40 10.26 18.19
CA ILE A 203 15.09 10.48 17.57
C ILE A 203 14.62 11.91 17.80
N ASN A 204 14.71 12.40 19.04
CA ASN A 204 14.32 13.77 19.38
C ASN A 204 15.15 14.81 18.62
N TYR A 205 16.47 14.57 18.45
CA TYR A 205 17.33 15.40 17.62
C TYR A 205 16.90 15.43 16.16
N ILE A 206 16.59 14.27 15.57
CA ILE A 206 16.07 14.18 14.20
C ILE A 206 14.78 14.97 14.07
N ILE A 207 13.79 14.74 14.96
CA ILE A 207 12.50 15.44 14.93
C ILE A 207 12.68 16.95 15.04
N ALA A 208 13.54 17.42 15.94
CA ALA A 208 13.83 18.84 16.09
C ALA A 208 14.49 19.44 14.84
N SER A 209 15.41 18.70 14.20
CA SER A 209 16.11 19.15 12.99
C SER A 209 15.21 19.25 11.75
N TYR A 210 14.13 18.48 11.69
CA TYR A 210 13.16 18.51 10.58
C TYR A 210 12.02 19.53 10.80
N ARG A 211 11.89 20.12 11.99
CA ARG A 211 10.88 21.15 12.30
C ARG A 211 11.39 22.59 12.12
N LEU A 212 12.64 22.76 11.75
CA LEU A 212 13.24 24.04 11.38
C LEU A 212 13.23 24.21 9.85
#